data_dbbbbb5cce6c4770a4e3675af8990c04
#
_entry.id   dbbbbb5cce6c4770a4e3675af8990c04
#
_cell.length_a   1.000
_cell.length_b   1.000
_cell.length_c   1.000
_cell.angle_alpha   90.00
_cell.angle_beta   90.00
_cell.angle_gamma   90.00
#
_symmetry.space_group_name_H-M   'P 1'
#
loop_
_entity.id
_entity.type
_entity.pdbx_description
1 polymer ?
#
loop_
_entity_poly.entity_id
_entity_poly.type
_entity_poly.pdbx_seq_one_letter_code
_entity_poly.pdbx_strand_id
1 'polypeptide(L)'
;MIVAFCLYKYFPFGGLQRDFMRIAQTVAARGHHVRVYTQSWEGECPDVFELIKVPVKSHTNHGRNAEYFAWVQKHLREHPVDKVVGFNKMPGLDVYYAADVCYAEKVAQEKGFFYRLTSRYRHYAAFERATFEQGKPTQLLMLTDKQIADFQKHYQTEVERFHILPPGIYPDRKYSQQPANSREIFRKKNGITEQQYLLLQVGSDFTRKGVDRSIEALASLPDSLRHNTLLYVVGQDKPRKFEALAEKRGVRSNVHFFSGRNDVSELMAAADLLLHPAYQEAAGIVLLEAITAGL
;
A
#
# COMPACT_ATOMS: atom_id res chain seq x y z
N MET A 1 18.04 20.95 8.29
CA MET A 1 17.51 21.00 6.93
C MET A 1 15.99 21.00 7.00
N ILE A 2 15.31 21.59 6.02
CA ILE A 2 13.88 21.48 5.80
C ILE A 2 13.66 20.40 4.74
N VAL A 3 12.94 19.34 5.08
CA VAL A 3 12.64 18.25 4.17
C VAL A 3 11.14 18.21 3.90
N ALA A 4 10.77 18.39 2.63
CA ALA A 4 9.39 18.32 2.19
C ALA A 4 9.02 16.87 1.82
N PHE A 5 7.92 16.38 2.35
CA PHE A 5 7.34 15.07 2.04
C PHE A 5 6.06 15.24 1.23
N CYS A 6 5.97 14.60 0.08
CA CYS A 6 4.84 14.66 -0.84
C CYS A 6 4.09 13.32 -0.84
N LEU A 7 2.87 13.32 -0.32
CA LEU A 7 1.99 12.15 -0.24
C LEU A 7 0.56 12.57 -0.59
N TYR A 8 -0.08 11.93 -1.58
CA TYR A 8 -1.42 12.35 -1.98
C TYR A 8 -2.45 12.21 -0.87
N LYS A 9 -2.43 11.11 -0.11
CA LYS A 9 -3.40 10.85 0.95
C LYS A 9 -2.74 10.12 2.11
N TYR A 10 -3.03 10.58 3.32
CA TYR A 10 -2.67 9.86 4.53
C TYR A 10 -3.91 9.29 5.22
N PHE A 11 -3.84 8.01 5.62
CA PHE A 11 -4.78 7.29 6.48
C PHE A 11 -4.02 6.20 7.26
N PRO A 12 -4.40 5.87 8.50
CA PRO A 12 -3.54 5.11 9.43
C PRO A 12 -3.21 3.67 9.01
N PHE A 13 -4.05 3.04 8.17
CA PHE A 13 -3.98 1.60 7.89
C PHE A 13 -3.33 1.24 6.54
N GLY A 14 -2.81 2.20 5.80
CA GLY A 14 -2.12 1.94 4.53
C GLY A 14 -0.65 1.56 4.73
N GLY A 15 -0.14 0.59 3.97
CA GLY A 15 1.28 0.22 4.02
C GLY A 15 2.20 1.39 3.69
N LEU A 16 1.97 2.04 2.54
CA LEU A 16 2.70 3.25 2.12
C LEU A 16 2.63 4.37 3.18
N GLN A 17 1.46 4.58 3.79
CA GLN A 17 1.25 5.63 4.78
C GLN A 17 2.00 5.35 6.09
N ARG A 18 2.11 4.09 6.48
CA ARG A 18 2.91 3.70 7.66
C ARG A 18 4.40 3.89 7.40
N ASP A 19 4.88 3.50 6.22
CA ASP A 19 6.27 3.72 5.83
C ASP A 19 6.59 5.23 5.78
N PHE A 20 5.71 6.02 5.17
CA PHE A 20 5.82 7.48 5.18
C PHE A 20 5.92 8.03 6.62
N MET A 21 4.99 7.67 7.49
CA MET A 21 4.96 8.17 8.86
C MET A 21 6.27 7.87 9.59
N ARG A 22 6.76 6.63 9.48
CA ARG A 22 8.00 6.21 10.13
C ARG A 22 9.22 6.93 9.59
N ILE A 23 9.33 7.08 8.26
CA ILE A 23 10.45 7.77 7.62
C ILE A 23 10.43 9.25 8.05
N ALA A 24 9.26 9.91 7.98
CA ALA A 24 9.11 11.31 8.34
C ALA A 24 9.41 11.56 9.82
N GLN A 25 8.93 10.71 10.74
CA GLN A 25 9.25 10.78 12.17
C GLN A 25 10.75 10.56 12.43
N THR A 26 11.39 9.62 11.72
CA THR A 26 12.82 9.38 11.84
C THR A 26 13.63 10.59 11.39
N VAL A 27 13.21 11.27 10.33
CA VAL A 27 13.83 12.50 9.83
C VAL A 27 13.66 13.64 10.87
N ALA A 28 12.47 13.79 11.45
CA ALA A 28 12.22 14.77 12.51
C ALA A 28 13.07 14.49 13.76
N ALA A 29 13.15 13.21 14.20
CA ALA A 29 13.95 12.81 15.36
C ALA A 29 15.46 13.06 15.19
N ARG A 30 15.93 13.17 13.94
CA ARG A 30 17.31 13.56 13.61
C ARG A 30 17.52 15.08 13.57
N GLY A 31 16.54 15.87 14.02
CA GLY A 31 16.62 17.33 14.09
C GLY A 31 16.36 18.06 12.77
N HIS A 32 15.70 17.41 11.82
CA HIS A 32 15.28 18.07 10.58
C HIS A 32 13.84 18.58 10.70
N HIS A 33 13.53 19.72 10.08
CA HIS A 33 12.18 20.22 9.96
C HIS A 33 11.43 19.44 8.86
N VAL A 34 10.30 18.86 9.20
CA VAL A 34 9.48 18.03 8.31
C VAL A 34 8.24 18.80 7.86
N ARG A 35 8.16 19.12 6.58
CA ARG A 35 7.00 19.71 5.94
C ARG A 35 6.27 18.67 5.10
N VAL A 36 4.98 18.47 5.34
CA VAL A 36 4.17 17.43 4.68
C VAL A 36 3.12 18.07 3.80
N TYR A 37 3.15 17.76 2.50
CA TYR A 37 2.13 18.14 1.53
C TYR A 37 1.18 16.97 1.29
N THR A 38 -0.13 17.16 1.46
CA THR A 38 -1.14 16.13 1.23
C THR A 38 -2.47 16.71 0.74
N GLN A 39 -3.25 15.94 0.00
CA GLN A 39 -4.63 16.31 -0.37
C GLN A 39 -5.61 16.04 0.77
N SER A 40 -5.37 14.97 1.55
CA SER A 40 -6.20 14.61 2.71
C SER A 40 -5.38 13.91 3.78
N TRP A 41 -5.75 14.15 5.03
CA TRP A 41 -5.14 13.53 6.20
C TRP A 41 -6.22 13.03 7.13
N GLU A 42 -6.17 11.76 7.49
CA GLU A 42 -7.06 11.11 8.45
C GLU A 42 -6.26 10.68 9.69
N GLY A 43 -6.82 10.93 10.89
CA GLY A 43 -6.17 10.65 12.17
C GLY A 43 -5.31 11.81 12.68
N GLU A 44 -4.61 11.56 13.78
CA GLU A 44 -3.74 12.54 14.42
C GLU A 44 -2.51 12.83 13.58
N CYS A 45 -2.12 14.10 13.52
CA CYS A 45 -0.87 14.54 12.91
C CYS A 45 0.16 14.79 14.02
N PRO A 46 1.36 14.24 13.94
CA PRO A 46 2.42 14.56 14.89
C PRO A 46 2.71 16.07 14.91
N ASP A 47 2.82 16.68 16.10
CA ASP A 47 3.08 18.11 16.28
C ASP A 47 4.42 18.55 15.65
N VAL A 48 5.34 17.61 15.45
CA VAL A 48 6.64 17.89 14.82
C VAL A 48 6.56 18.05 13.30
N PHE A 49 5.37 17.85 12.68
CA PHE A 49 5.17 18.03 11.25
C PHE A 49 4.48 19.36 10.95
N GLU A 50 5.04 20.10 10.01
CA GLU A 50 4.34 21.20 9.35
C GLU A 50 3.41 20.61 8.25
N LEU A 51 2.13 20.39 8.60
CA LEU A 51 1.15 19.78 7.68
C LEU A 51 0.49 20.82 6.78
N ILE A 52 0.64 20.67 5.47
CA ILE A 52 0.03 21.53 4.46
C ILE A 52 -0.98 20.72 3.64
N LYS A 53 -2.26 21.06 3.79
CA LYS A 53 -3.34 20.48 2.98
C LYS A 53 -3.45 21.23 1.66
N VAL A 54 -3.14 20.53 0.56
CA VAL A 54 -3.16 21.09 -0.79
C VAL A 54 -4.59 21.07 -1.34
N PRO A 55 -5.15 22.22 -1.70
CA PRO A 55 -6.51 22.29 -2.26
C PRO A 55 -6.53 21.71 -3.67
N VAL A 56 -7.46 20.76 -3.90
CA VAL A 56 -7.69 20.15 -5.21
C VAL A 56 -9.20 20.13 -5.50
N LYS A 57 -9.60 20.45 -6.73
CA LYS A 57 -11.00 20.59 -7.13
C LYS A 57 -11.44 19.54 -8.15
N SER A 58 -10.51 18.99 -8.93
CA SER A 58 -10.83 18.01 -9.99
C SER A 58 -11.54 16.77 -9.46
N HIS A 59 -12.48 16.26 -10.21
CA HIS A 59 -13.23 15.04 -9.88
C HIS A 59 -12.47 13.77 -10.26
N THR A 60 -11.46 13.84 -11.12
CA THR A 60 -10.66 12.68 -11.52
C THR A 60 -9.37 12.59 -10.72
N ASN A 61 -8.91 11.37 -10.44
CA ASN A 61 -7.67 11.18 -9.69
C ASN A 61 -6.46 11.83 -10.39
N HIS A 62 -6.33 11.66 -11.70
CA HIS A 62 -5.21 12.26 -12.44
C HIS A 62 -5.29 13.79 -12.50
N GLY A 63 -6.49 14.37 -12.58
CA GLY A 63 -6.68 15.81 -12.49
C GLY A 63 -6.30 16.36 -11.11
N ARG A 64 -6.76 15.72 -10.03
CA ARG A 64 -6.37 16.08 -8.65
C ARG A 64 -4.86 16.01 -8.44
N ASN A 65 -4.20 15.00 -9.00
CA ASN A 65 -2.75 14.85 -8.88
C ASN A 65 -2.01 15.93 -9.69
N ALA A 66 -2.54 16.35 -10.82
CA ALA A 66 -1.99 17.47 -11.59
C ALA A 66 -2.14 18.81 -10.85
N GLU A 67 -3.32 19.09 -10.28
CA GLU A 67 -3.55 20.28 -9.44
C GLU A 67 -2.65 20.28 -8.20
N TYR A 68 -2.54 19.13 -7.52
CA TYR A 68 -1.64 18.96 -6.38
C TYR A 68 -0.20 19.30 -6.75
N PHE A 69 0.31 18.71 -7.83
CA PHE A 69 1.67 18.97 -8.31
C PHE A 69 1.88 20.46 -8.61
N ALA A 70 0.98 21.07 -9.38
CA ALA A 70 1.10 22.49 -9.75
C ALA A 70 1.10 23.40 -8.52
N TRP A 71 0.25 23.13 -7.54
CA TRP A 71 0.18 23.88 -6.28
C TRP A 71 1.45 23.71 -5.45
N VAL A 72 1.93 22.48 -5.26
CA VAL A 72 3.16 22.18 -4.50
C VAL A 72 4.36 22.86 -5.14
N GLN A 73 4.51 22.79 -6.46
CA GLN A 73 5.61 23.45 -7.17
C GLN A 73 5.57 24.97 -7.01
N LYS A 74 4.38 25.59 -7.01
CA LYS A 74 4.25 27.04 -6.72
C LYS A 74 4.68 27.34 -5.30
N HIS A 75 4.17 26.61 -4.32
CA HIS A 75 4.46 26.84 -2.91
C HIS A 75 5.95 26.64 -2.57
N LEU A 76 6.61 25.65 -3.18
CA LEU A 76 8.04 25.39 -2.99
C LEU A 76 8.92 26.51 -3.55
N ARG A 77 8.47 27.24 -4.59
CA ARG A 77 9.18 28.45 -5.07
C ARG A 77 9.07 29.62 -4.10
N GLU A 78 7.93 29.77 -3.42
CA GLU A 78 7.66 30.82 -2.43
C GLU A 78 8.26 30.47 -1.06
N HIS A 79 8.34 29.17 -0.73
CA HIS A 79 8.81 28.61 0.53
C HIS A 79 9.83 27.49 0.28
N PRO A 80 11.07 27.80 -0.12
CA PRO A 80 12.06 26.82 -0.46
C PRO A 80 12.37 25.81 0.64
N VAL A 81 12.76 24.60 0.24
CA VAL A 81 13.21 23.50 1.12
C VAL A 81 14.51 22.91 0.62
N ASP A 82 15.22 22.21 1.47
CA ASP A 82 16.52 21.60 1.10
C ASP A 82 16.35 20.33 0.25
N LYS A 83 15.31 19.54 0.53
CA LYS A 83 15.01 18.28 -0.17
C LYS A 83 13.50 18.01 -0.27
N VAL A 84 13.11 17.39 -1.39
CA VAL A 84 11.74 16.95 -1.67
C VAL A 84 11.70 15.44 -1.81
N VAL A 85 10.99 14.77 -0.91
CA VAL A 85 10.80 13.31 -0.88
C VAL A 85 9.38 12.97 -1.32
N GLY A 86 9.23 12.17 -2.36
CA GLY A 86 7.93 11.74 -2.87
C GLY A 86 7.57 10.32 -2.48
N PHE A 87 6.35 10.11 -2.03
CA PHE A 87 5.69 8.81 -1.86
C PHE A 87 4.71 8.49 -3.00
N ASN A 88 4.56 9.42 -3.91
CA ASN A 88 3.88 9.25 -5.19
C ASN A 88 4.74 9.84 -6.30
N LYS A 89 4.70 9.22 -7.48
CA LYS A 89 5.47 9.69 -8.65
C LYS A 89 5.01 11.09 -9.07
N MET A 90 5.96 12.02 -9.15
CA MET A 90 5.73 13.37 -9.66
C MET A 90 7.04 14.03 -10.09
N PRO A 91 7.02 15.04 -10.97
CA PRO A 91 8.23 15.78 -11.32
C PRO A 91 8.82 16.54 -10.12
N GLY A 92 10.15 16.77 -10.15
CA GLY A 92 10.83 17.66 -9.18
C GLY A 92 11.10 17.04 -7.81
N LEU A 93 11.17 15.72 -7.72
CA LEU A 93 11.60 15.01 -6.51
C LEU A 93 13.12 14.86 -6.46
N ASP A 94 13.71 15.09 -5.29
CA ASP A 94 15.09 14.69 -5.01
C ASP A 94 15.15 13.18 -4.71
N VAL A 95 14.18 12.66 -3.97
CA VAL A 95 14.09 11.25 -3.59
C VAL A 95 12.67 10.72 -3.83
N TYR A 96 12.53 9.54 -4.39
CA TYR A 96 11.27 8.85 -4.55
C TYR A 96 11.27 7.50 -3.82
N TYR A 97 10.28 7.28 -2.96
CA TYR A 97 10.03 6.00 -2.31
C TYR A 97 9.12 5.14 -3.19
N ALA A 98 9.69 4.11 -3.81
CA ALA A 98 9.06 3.34 -4.89
C ALA A 98 8.17 2.20 -4.38
N ALA A 99 7.06 2.53 -3.74
CA ALA A 99 6.07 1.54 -3.29
C ALA A 99 5.11 1.05 -4.39
N ASP A 100 5.08 1.73 -5.55
CA ASP A 100 4.22 1.39 -6.68
C ASP A 100 4.99 0.65 -7.77
N VAL A 101 4.32 -0.29 -8.44
CA VAL A 101 4.88 -1.00 -9.61
C VAL A 101 5.15 -0.05 -10.79
N CYS A 102 5.96 -0.49 -11.75
CA CYS A 102 6.17 0.24 -12.99
C CYS A 102 4.86 0.35 -13.78
N TYR A 103 4.38 1.59 -13.98
CA TYR A 103 3.12 1.85 -14.68
C TYR A 103 3.20 1.51 -16.17
N ALA A 104 4.35 1.78 -16.79
CA ALA A 104 4.57 1.44 -18.20
C ALA A 104 4.48 -0.07 -18.43
N GLU A 105 5.10 -0.89 -17.57
CA GLU A 105 5.03 -2.36 -17.64
C GLU A 105 3.60 -2.84 -17.38
N LYS A 106 2.93 -2.33 -16.35
CA LYS A 106 1.53 -2.61 -16.06
C LYS A 106 0.62 -2.35 -17.26
N VAL A 107 0.78 -1.20 -17.92
CA VAL A 107 -0.03 -0.86 -19.10
C VAL A 107 0.30 -1.76 -20.27
N ALA A 108 1.57 -2.12 -20.47
CA ALA A 108 1.96 -3.04 -21.54
C ALA A 108 1.33 -4.44 -21.39
N GLN A 109 1.19 -4.91 -20.15
CA GLN A 109 0.63 -6.24 -19.85
C GLN A 109 -0.91 -6.28 -19.81
N GLU A 110 -1.56 -5.20 -19.32
CA GLU A 110 -2.98 -5.26 -18.96
C GLU A 110 -3.90 -4.42 -19.85
N LYS A 111 -3.37 -3.48 -20.64
CA LYS A 111 -4.19 -2.48 -21.34
C LYS A 111 -3.99 -2.53 -22.84
N GLY A 112 -5.11 -2.40 -23.57
CA GLY A 112 -5.09 -2.29 -25.02
C GLY A 112 -4.55 -0.95 -25.51
N PHE A 113 -4.21 -0.88 -26.80
CA PHE A 113 -3.61 0.29 -27.47
C PHE A 113 -4.37 1.61 -27.21
N PHE A 114 -5.69 1.58 -27.30
CA PHE A 114 -6.53 2.78 -27.13
C PHE A 114 -6.44 3.41 -25.73
N TYR A 115 -6.06 2.65 -24.70
CA TYR A 115 -5.87 3.20 -23.37
C TYR A 115 -4.77 4.29 -23.33
N ARG A 116 -3.76 4.15 -24.19
CA ARG A 116 -2.65 5.14 -24.29
C ARG A 116 -3.10 6.51 -24.81
N LEU A 117 -4.25 6.61 -25.40
CA LEU A 117 -4.83 7.88 -25.89
C LEU A 117 -5.55 8.67 -24.77
N THR A 118 -5.81 8.05 -23.63
CA THR A 118 -6.54 8.68 -22.52
C THR A 118 -5.70 9.73 -21.79
N SER A 119 -6.36 10.78 -21.26
CA SER A 119 -5.72 11.78 -20.39
C SER A 119 -5.10 11.15 -19.14
N ARG A 120 -5.75 10.11 -18.60
CA ARG A 120 -5.26 9.34 -17.47
C ARG A 120 -3.91 8.71 -17.77
N TYR A 121 -3.78 8.02 -18.91
CA TYR A 121 -2.49 7.41 -19.28
C TYR A 121 -1.41 8.48 -19.46
N ARG A 122 -1.68 9.54 -20.21
CA ARG A 122 -0.72 10.61 -20.47
C ARG A 122 -0.20 11.22 -19.17
N HIS A 123 -1.07 11.46 -18.20
CA HIS A 123 -0.67 12.01 -16.90
C HIS A 123 0.27 11.06 -16.13
N TYR A 124 -0.14 9.80 -15.90
CA TYR A 124 0.67 8.88 -15.12
C TYR A 124 1.97 8.48 -15.81
N ALA A 125 1.95 8.31 -17.13
CA ALA A 125 3.16 8.06 -17.92
C ALA A 125 4.14 9.24 -17.87
N ALA A 126 3.64 10.48 -17.93
CA ALA A 126 4.48 11.68 -17.83
C ALA A 126 5.12 11.81 -16.43
N PHE A 127 4.36 11.53 -15.37
CA PHE A 127 4.85 11.59 -13.98
C PHE A 127 5.88 10.48 -13.71
N GLU A 128 5.65 9.27 -14.21
CA GLU A 128 6.60 8.18 -14.09
C GLU A 128 7.88 8.48 -14.88
N ARG A 129 7.74 8.96 -16.12
CA ARG A 129 8.88 9.38 -16.96
C ARG A 129 9.70 10.47 -16.26
N ALA A 130 9.07 11.49 -15.70
CA ALA A 130 9.76 12.57 -15.01
C ALA A 130 10.56 12.10 -13.79
N THR A 131 10.18 10.97 -13.18
CA THR A 131 10.88 10.39 -12.04
C THR A 131 11.99 9.41 -12.46
N PHE A 132 11.73 8.56 -13.47
CA PHE A 132 12.58 7.41 -13.78
C PHE A 132 13.42 7.54 -15.05
N GLU A 133 13.05 8.38 -16.02
CA GLU A 133 13.76 8.48 -17.30
C GLU A 133 15.25 8.80 -17.09
N GLN A 134 16.07 8.28 -17.97
CA GLN A 134 17.50 8.55 -18.01
C GLN A 134 17.80 10.07 -17.97
N GLY A 135 18.85 10.45 -17.26
CA GLY A 135 19.25 11.86 -17.06
C GLY A 135 18.46 12.63 -16.01
N LYS A 136 17.53 11.98 -15.28
CA LYS A 136 16.82 12.65 -14.16
C LYS A 136 17.64 12.55 -12.87
N PRO A 137 17.61 13.59 -12.00
CA PRO A 137 18.42 13.62 -10.77
C PRO A 137 17.82 12.81 -9.60
N THR A 138 16.57 12.40 -9.69
CA THR A 138 15.82 11.76 -8.60
C THR A 138 16.49 10.47 -8.14
N GLN A 139 16.82 10.36 -6.84
CA GLN A 139 17.26 9.11 -6.22
C GLN A 139 16.07 8.21 -5.91
N LEU A 140 16.20 6.91 -6.14
CA LEU A 140 15.11 5.96 -6.17
C LEU A 140 15.27 4.91 -5.05
N LEU A 141 14.45 4.97 -4.00
CA LEU A 141 14.45 3.98 -2.93
C LEU A 141 13.53 2.83 -3.35
N MET A 142 14.12 1.71 -3.76
CA MET A 142 13.42 0.56 -4.31
C MET A 142 13.17 -0.50 -3.25
N LEU A 143 12.00 -1.13 -3.26
CA LEU A 143 11.65 -2.17 -2.30
C LEU A 143 12.10 -3.56 -2.75
N THR A 144 12.26 -3.78 -4.06
CA THR A 144 12.66 -5.08 -4.63
C THR A 144 13.47 -4.91 -5.91
N ASP A 145 14.38 -5.86 -6.20
CA ASP A 145 15.17 -5.90 -7.43
C ASP A 145 14.30 -6.09 -8.68
N LYS A 146 13.18 -6.80 -8.55
CA LYS A 146 12.24 -7.00 -9.66
C LYS A 146 11.71 -5.68 -10.22
N GLN A 147 11.44 -4.72 -9.36
CA GLN A 147 10.97 -3.38 -9.81
C GLN A 147 12.04 -2.65 -10.61
N ILE A 148 13.32 -2.80 -10.26
CA ILE A 148 14.44 -2.16 -10.97
C ILE A 148 14.48 -2.59 -12.43
N ALA A 149 14.35 -3.89 -12.71
CA ALA A 149 14.37 -4.43 -14.07
C ALA A 149 13.27 -3.82 -14.96
N ASP A 150 12.06 -3.64 -14.42
CA ASP A 150 10.96 -3.03 -15.15
C ASP A 150 11.23 -1.57 -15.50
N PHE A 151 11.78 -0.78 -14.57
CA PHE A 151 12.12 0.62 -14.82
C PHE A 151 13.30 0.78 -15.77
N GLN A 152 14.32 -0.06 -15.67
CA GLN A 152 15.44 -0.06 -16.62
C GLN A 152 14.97 -0.38 -18.04
N LYS A 153 14.09 -1.39 -18.20
CA LYS A 153 13.51 -1.76 -19.48
C LYS A 153 12.77 -0.61 -20.17
N HIS A 154 12.00 0.16 -19.42
CA HIS A 154 11.13 1.19 -19.98
C HIS A 154 11.74 2.60 -20.05
N TYR A 155 12.66 2.91 -19.16
CA TYR A 155 13.16 4.27 -18.96
C TYR A 155 14.69 4.39 -19.06
N GLN A 156 15.41 3.28 -19.21
CA GLN A 156 16.88 3.24 -19.25
C GLN A 156 17.50 3.95 -18.03
N THR A 157 16.82 3.87 -16.90
CA THR A 157 17.22 4.51 -15.63
C THR A 157 18.61 4.02 -15.21
N GLU A 158 19.48 4.93 -14.82
CA GLU A 158 20.83 4.64 -14.36
C GLU A 158 20.84 3.81 -13.08
N VAL A 159 21.73 2.81 -13.01
CA VAL A 159 21.84 1.88 -11.89
C VAL A 159 22.19 2.61 -10.59
N GLU A 160 23.00 3.65 -10.67
CA GLU A 160 23.50 4.44 -9.54
C GLU A 160 22.40 5.23 -8.82
N ARG A 161 21.26 5.42 -9.48
CA ARG A 161 20.08 6.08 -8.89
C ARG A 161 19.23 5.13 -8.06
N PHE A 162 19.38 3.82 -8.21
CA PHE A 162 18.62 2.85 -7.47
C PHE A 162 19.28 2.49 -6.14
N HIS A 163 18.56 2.62 -5.06
CA HIS A 163 18.97 2.22 -3.73
C HIS A 163 17.97 1.21 -3.18
N ILE A 164 18.42 -0.01 -2.93
CA ILE A 164 17.55 -1.05 -2.35
C ILE A 164 17.30 -0.70 -0.88
N LEU A 165 16.03 -0.57 -0.54
CA LEU A 165 15.53 -0.41 0.82
C LEU A 165 14.62 -1.61 1.13
N PRO A 166 15.16 -2.72 1.62
CA PRO A 166 14.37 -3.92 1.89
C PRO A 166 13.24 -3.62 2.86
N PRO A 167 12.03 -4.14 2.63
CA PRO A 167 10.94 -3.96 3.55
C PRO A 167 11.27 -4.58 4.91
N GLY A 168 11.02 -3.83 5.96
CA GLY A 168 11.21 -4.28 7.34
C GLY A 168 9.88 -4.60 8.01
N ILE A 169 9.95 -5.37 9.10
CA ILE A 169 8.79 -5.66 9.93
C ILE A 169 8.79 -4.68 11.11
N TYR A 170 7.64 -4.09 11.37
CA TYR A 170 7.46 -3.20 12.49
C TYR A 170 7.54 -3.95 13.82
N PRO A 171 8.16 -3.38 14.88
CA PRO A 171 8.26 -4.03 16.18
C PRO A 171 6.90 -4.46 16.76
N ASP A 172 5.86 -3.64 16.59
CA ASP A 172 4.48 -3.91 17.00
C ASP A 172 3.80 -5.05 16.24
N ARG A 173 4.42 -5.52 15.14
CA ARG A 173 3.96 -6.65 14.32
C ARG A 173 4.74 -7.93 14.57
N LYS A 174 5.70 -7.93 15.50
CA LYS A 174 6.47 -9.15 15.83
C LYS A 174 5.66 -10.03 16.77
N TYR A 175 5.52 -11.30 16.40
CA TYR A 175 4.85 -12.31 17.22
C TYR A 175 5.46 -12.46 18.62
N SER A 176 6.79 -12.28 18.74
CA SER A 176 7.50 -12.36 20.03
C SER A 176 7.00 -11.36 21.10
N GLN A 177 6.19 -10.40 20.73
CA GLN A 177 5.56 -9.43 21.64
C GLN A 177 4.11 -9.82 22.02
N GLN A 178 3.57 -10.89 21.42
CA GLN A 178 2.22 -11.37 21.73
C GLN A 178 2.24 -12.34 22.91
N PRO A 179 1.24 -12.30 23.82
CA PRO A 179 1.07 -13.32 24.85
C PRO A 179 0.98 -14.73 24.23
N ALA A 180 1.50 -15.74 24.94
CA ALA A 180 1.51 -17.12 24.46
C ALA A 180 0.13 -17.69 24.12
N ASN A 181 -0.93 -17.19 24.73
CA ASN A 181 -2.33 -17.60 24.52
C ASN A 181 -3.14 -16.64 23.63
N SER A 182 -2.48 -15.74 22.89
CA SER A 182 -3.14 -14.73 22.02
C SER A 182 -4.09 -15.36 21.01
N ARG A 183 -3.71 -16.50 20.43
CA ARG A 183 -4.55 -17.27 19.50
C ARG A 183 -5.88 -17.69 20.15
N GLU A 184 -5.81 -18.30 21.32
CA GLU A 184 -6.99 -18.80 22.04
C GLU A 184 -7.90 -17.65 22.47
N ILE A 185 -7.31 -16.58 23.03
CA ILE A 185 -8.03 -15.38 23.44
C ILE A 185 -8.78 -14.75 22.27
N PHE A 186 -8.09 -14.57 21.14
CA PHE A 186 -8.68 -13.95 19.95
C PHE A 186 -9.83 -14.82 19.39
N ARG A 187 -9.59 -16.12 19.24
CA ARG A 187 -10.61 -17.07 18.71
C ARG A 187 -11.85 -17.10 19.60
N LYS A 188 -11.67 -17.24 20.91
CA LYS A 188 -12.77 -17.22 21.89
C LYS A 188 -13.57 -15.92 21.83
N LYS A 189 -12.87 -14.77 21.79
CA LYS A 189 -13.51 -13.43 21.70
C LYS A 189 -14.35 -13.25 20.44
N ASN A 190 -13.93 -13.88 19.33
CA ASN A 190 -14.62 -13.77 18.03
C ASN A 190 -15.52 -14.98 17.70
N GLY A 191 -15.74 -15.90 18.65
CA GLY A 191 -16.63 -17.04 18.47
C GLY A 191 -16.10 -18.08 17.47
N ILE A 192 -14.78 -18.15 17.26
CA ILE A 192 -14.13 -19.10 16.35
C ILE A 192 -13.77 -20.35 17.17
N THR A 193 -14.36 -21.49 16.82
CA THR A 193 -14.12 -22.76 17.50
C THR A 193 -12.79 -23.41 17.09
N GLU A 194 -12.34 -24.39 17.86
CA GLU A 194 -11.11 -25.14 17.53
C GLU A 194 -11.24 -25.96 16.25
N GLN A 195 -12.46 -26.39 15.90
CA GLN A 195 -12.75 -27.17 14.69
C GLN A 195 -12.81 -26.32 13.42
N GLN A 196 -12.87 -24.98 13.56
CA GLN A 196 -12.93 -24.07 12.43
C GLN A 196 -11.52 -23.68 11.97
N TYR A 197 -11.32 -23.61 10.68
CA TYR A 197 -10.15 -23.03 10.05
C TYR A 197 -10.39 -21.54 9.79
N LEU A 198 -9.41 -20.71 10.12
CA LEU A 198 -9.42 -19.27 9.85
C LEU A 198 -8.40 -18.94 8.76
N LEU A 199 -8.88 -18.68 7.56
CA LEU A 199 -8.10 -18.11 6.47
C LEU A 199 -8.10 -16.59 6.61
N LEU A 200 -6.94 -15.98 6.44
CA LEU A 200 -6.77 -14.54 6.56
C LEU A 200 -6.26 -13.94 5.25
N GLN A 201 -6.86 -12.84 4.83
CA GLN A 201 -6.33 -11.98 3.76
C GLN A 201 -6.28 -10.54 4.24
N VAL A 202 -5.10 -9.90 4.16
CA VAL A 202 -4.89 -8.52 4.62
C VAL A 202 -4.40 -7.64 3.48
N GLY A 203 -5.08 -6.52 3.27
CA GLY A 203 -4.67 -5.48 2.33
C GLY A 203 -5.83 -4.75 1.70
N SER A 204 -5.65 -3.46 1.45
CA SER A 204 -6.57 -2.60 0.71
C SER A 204 -6.45 -2.81 -0.80
N ASP A 205 -7.42 -2.31 -1.59
CA ASP A 205 -7.57 -2.60 -3.03
C ASP A 205 -7.84 -4.10 -3.27
N PHE A 206 -8.99 -4.54 -2.82
CA PHE A 206 -9.43 -5.95 -2.84
C PHE A 206 -9.35 -6.58 -4.24
N THR A 207 -9.53 -5.77 -5.31
CA THR A 207 -9.38 -6.24 -6.68
C THR A 207 -7.94 -6.62 -6.99
N ARG A 208 -7.00 -5.73 -6.70
CA ARG A 208 -5.58 -5.97 -6.94
C ARG A 208 -5.03 -7.09 -6.05
N LYS A 209 -5.55 -7.19 -4.82
CA LYS A 209 -5.17 -8.22 -3.83
C LYS A 209 -5.80 -9.59 -4.11
N GLY A 210 -6.65 -9.72 -5.13
CA GLY A 210 -7.20 -11.01 -5.56
C GLY A 210 -8.19 -11.62 -4.57
N VAL A 211 -9.02 -10.81 -3.92
CA VAL A 211 -10.07 -11.31 -3.00
C VAL A 211 -11.04 -12.23 -3.72
N ASP A 212 -11.32 -11.99 -4.99
CA ASP A 212 -12.08 -12.89 -5.85
C ASP A 212 -11.47 -14.30 -5.90
N ARG A 213 -10.15 -14.42 -6.06
CA ARG A 213 -9.44 -15.70 -6.05
C ARG A 213 -9.56 -16.42 -4.70
N SER A 214 -9.48 -15.69 -3.58
CA SER A 214 -9.65 -16.29 -2.25
C SER A 214 -11.07 -16.81 -2.04
N ILE A 215 -12.09 -16.10 -2.53
CA ILE A 215 -13.49 -16.56 -2.48
C ILE A 215 -13.69 -17.81 -3.35
N GLU A 216 -13.13 -17.82 -4.57
CA GLU A 216 -13.21 -18.98 -5.44
C GLU A 216 -12.48 -20.20 -4.84
N ALA A 217 -11.31 -19.99 -4.23
CA ALA A 217 -10.58 -21.06 -3.53
C ALA A 217 -11.40 -21.63 -2.36
N LEU A 218 -12.00 -20.77 -1.52
CA LEU A 218 -12.88 -21.20 -0.44
C LEU A 218 -14.08 -21.99 -0.96
N ALA A 219 -14.71 -21.53 -2.04
CA ALA A 219 -15.87 -22.19 -2.64
C ALA A 219 -15.52 -23.57 -3.27
N SER A 220 -14.27 -23.77 -3.68
CA SER A 220 -13.80 -25.02 -4.25
C SER A 220 -13.42 -26.09 -3.23
N LEU A 221 -13.41 -25.77 -1.94
CA LEU A 221 -13.14 -26.74 -0.88
C LEU A 221 -14.23 -27.82 -0.83
N PRO A 222 -13.88 -29.07 -0.49
CA PRO A 222 -14.87 -30.10 -0.15
C PRO A 222 -15.83 -29.62 0.95
N ASP A 223 -17.07 -30.06 0.92
CA ASP A 223 -18.12 -29.63 1.86
C ASP A 223 -17.72 -29.80 3.34
N SER A 224 -17.03 -30.88 3.67
CA SER A 224 -16.54 -31.18 5.02
C SER A 224 -15.56 -30.14 5.56
N LEU A 225 -14.76 -29.52 4.68
CA LEU A 225 -13.85 -28.45 5.05
C LEU A 225 -14.51 -27.08 4.92
N ARG A 226 -15.27 -26.86 3.84
CA ARG A 226 -15.88 -25.57 3.53
C ARG A 226 -16.77 -25.06 4.66
N HIS A 227 -17.62 -25.90 5.26
CA HIS A 227 -18.52 -25.54 6.34
C HIS A 227 -17.77 -25.10 7.61
N ASN A 228 -16.55 -25.59 7.81
CA ASN A 228 -15.71 -25.28 8.96
C ASN A 228 -14.61 -24.25 8.66
N THR A 229 -14.63 -23.61 7.48
CA THR A 229 -13.60 -22.65 7.09
C THR A 229 -14.19 -21.25 7.02
N LEU A 230 -13.55 -20.30 7.72
CA LEU A 230 -13.86 -18.88 7.67
C LEU A 230 -12.78 -18.14 6.85
N LEU A 231 -13.18 -17.17 6.05
CA LEU A 231 -12.29 -16.26 5.35
C LEU A 231 -12.49 -14.84 5.90
N TYR A 232 -11.47 -14.33 6.59
CA TYR A 232 -11.43 -12.95 7.06
C TYR A 232 -10.62 -12.10 6.07
N VAL A 233 -11.27 -11.07 5.51
CA VAL A 233 -10.66 -10.10 4.60
C VAL A 233 -10.59 -8.75 5.31
N VAL A 234 -9.37 -8.27 5.54
CA VAL A 234 -9.10 -7.04 6.29
C VAL A 234 -8.48 -5.98 5.38
N GLY A 235 -9.12 -4.81 5.25
CA GLY A 235 -8.58 -3.70 4.46
C GLY A 235 -9.61 -2.62 4.17
N GLN A 236 -9.13 -1.44 3.79
CA GLN A 236 -10.00 -0.31 3.45
C GLN A 236 -10.38 -0.38 1.96
N ASP A 237 -11.53 -0.98 1.66
CA ASP A 237 -12.12 -1.00 0.33
C ASP A 237 -13.63 -1.28 0.42
N LYS A 238 -14.33 -1.21 -0.72
CA LYS A 238 -15.78 -1.49 -0.83
C LYS A 238 -16.01 -2.98 -1.04
N PRO A 239 -16.58 -3.72 -0.07
CA PRO A 239 -16.71 -5.18 -0.16
C PRO A 239 -17.86 -5.63 -1.08
N ARG A 240 -18.83 -4.78 -1.41
CA ARG A 240 -20.11 -5.13 -2.06
C ARG A 240 -20.01 -6.11 -3.24
N LYS A 241 -19.05 -5.90 -4.15
CA LYS A 241 -18.90 -6.81 -5.31
C LYS A 241 -18.38 -8.19 -4.93
N PHE A 242 -17.58 -8.28 -3.88
CA PHE A 242 -17.01 -9.53 -3.36
C PHE A 242 -18.03 -10.26 -2.49
N GLU A 243 -18.87 -9.55 -1.76
CA GLU A 243 -20.04 -10.12 -1.05
C GLU A 243 -20.99 -10.75 -2.04
N ALA A 244 -21.31 -10.07 -3.15
CA ALA A 244 -22.13 -10.64 -4.22
C ALA A 244 -21.49 -11.87 -4.88
N LEU A 245 -20.15 -11.90 -5.01
CA LEU A 245 -19.43 -13.08 -5.50
C LEU A 245 -19.55 -14.23 -4.50
N ALA A 246 -19.33 -13.99 -3.21
CA ALA A 246 -19.45 -14.99 -2.16
C ALA A 246 -20.89 -15.57 -2.07
N GLU A 247 -21.90 -14.73 -2.24
CA GLU A 247 -23.31 -15.17 -2.36
C GLU A 247 -23.50 -16.10 -3.55
N LYS A 248 -23.07 -15.67 -4.73
CA LYS A 248 -23.15 -16.46 -5.97
C LYS A 248 -22.47 -17.82 -5.85
N ARG A 249 -21.41 -17.92 -5.03
CA ARG A 249 -20.65 -19.17 -4.79
C ARG A 249 -21.15 -19.97 -3.60
N GLY A 250 -22.19 -19.52 -2.90
CA GLY A 250 -22.76 -20.21 -1.73
C GLY A 250 -21.88 -20.22 -0.48
N VAL A 251 -20.93 -19.25 -0.38
CA VAL A 251 -19.98 -19.14 0.76
C VAL A 251 -20.10 -17.81 1.50
N ARG A 252 -21.23 -17.09 1.35
CA ARG A 252 -21.40 -15.77 1.96
C ARG A 252 -21.28 -15.79 3.49
N SER A 253 -21.79 -16.82 4.13
CA SER A 253 -21.71 -17.00 5.59
C SER A 253 -20.30 -17.25 6.10
N ASN A 254 -19.41 -17.70 5.25
CA ASN A 254 -18.01 -18.01 5.58
C ASN A 254 -17.06 -16.82 5.36
N VAL A 255 -17.49 -15.79 4.60
CA VAL A 255 -16.63 -14.66 4.22
C VAL A 255 -17.01 -13.41 5.03
N HIS A 256 -16.05 -12.88 5.77
CA HIS A 256 -16.22 -11.71 6.63
C HIS A 256 -15.26 -10.59 6.20
N PHE A 257 -15.81 -9.40 5.95
CA PHE A 257 -15.05 -8.23 5.57
C PHE A 257 -14.92 -7.25 6.74
N PHE A 258 -13.69 -6.80 6.98
CA PHE A 258 -13.38 -5.82 8.01
C PHE A 258 -12.65 -4.63 7.39
N SER A 259 -12.92 -3.44 7.89
CA SER A 259 -12.12 -2.25 7.60
C SER A 259 -10.70 -2.36 8.17
N GLY A 260 -9.86 -1.34 8.03
CA GLY A 260 -8.55 -1.32 8.66
C GLY A 260 -8.64 -1.53 10.18
N ARG A 261 -7.76 -2.39 10.74
CA ARG A 261 -7.74 -2.80 12.15
C ARG A 261 -6.36 -2.58 12.77
N ASN A 262 -6.31 -2.31 14.07
CA ASN A 262 -5.07 -2.19 14.84
C ASN A 262 -4.56 -3.54 15.37
N ASP A 263 -5.44 -4.53 15.48
CA ASP A 263 -5.16 -5.87 16.03
C ASP A 263 -4.82 -6.92 14.95
N VAL A 264 -4.24 -6.49 13.82
CA VAL A 264 -3.87 -7.42 12.72
C VAL A 264 -2.82 -8.44 13.17
N SER A 265 -1.93 -8.10 14.09
CA SER A 265 -0.95 -9.04 14.63
C SER A 265 -1.61 -10.16 15.46
N GLU A 266 -2.62 -9.83 16.28
CA GLU A 266 -3.42 -10.81 17.01
C GLU A 266 -4.22 -11.71 16.05
N LEU A 267 -4.78 -11.09 15.01
CA LEU A 267 -5.51 -11.81 13.97
C LEU A 267 -4.61 -12.78 13.18
N MET A 268 -3.38 -12.38 12.87
CA MET A 268 -2.38 -13.28 12.26
C MET A 268 -2.03 -14.45 13.20
N ALA A 269 -1.84 -14.19 14.50
CA ALA A 269 -1.60 -15.25 15.49
C ALA A 269 -2.79 -16.23 15.60
N ALA A 270 -4.02 -15.75 15.37
CA ALA A 270 -5.24 -16.55 15.46
C ALA A 270 -5.56 -17.34 14.19
N ALA A 271 -5.02 -16.95 13.04
CA ALA A 271 -5.28 -17.56 11.76
C ALA A 271 -4.54 -18.90 11.59
N ASP A 272 -5.00 -19.71 10.64
CA ASP A 272 -4.38 -20.98 10.26
C ASP A 272 -3.59 -20.85 8.96
N LEU A 273 -3.96 -19.89 8.10
CA LEU A 273 -3.30 -19.65 6.82
C LEU A 273 -3.51 -18.22 6.34
N LEU A 274 -2.46 -17.56 5.87
CA LEU A 274 -2.57 -16.31 5.12
C LEU A 274 -2.78 -16.60 3.63
N LEU A 275 -3.82 -16.03 3.03
CA LEU A 275 -4.03 -16.02 1.58
C LEU A 275 -3.50 -14.70 0.99
N HIS A 276 -2.66 -14.80 -0.04
CA HIS A 276 -2.13 -13.62 -0.72
C HIS A 276 -2.11 -13.80 -2.26
N PRO A 277 -3.27 -14.05 -2.89
CA PRO A 277 -3.36 -14.33 -4.33
C PRO A 277 -3.39 -13.03 -5.16
N ALA A 278 -2.58 -12.04 -4.79
CA ALA A 278 -2.55 -10.75 -5.43
C ALA A 278 -2.23 -10.84 -6.94
N TYR A 279 -2.96 -10.07 -7.75
CA TYR A 279 -2.65 -9.89 -9.17
C TYR A 279 -1.36 -9.10 -9.36
N GLN A 280 -1.13 -8.15 -8.46
CA GLN A 280 0.08 -7.31 -8.45
C GLN A 280 0.51 -7.03 -7.02
N GLU A 281 1.79 -7.22 -6.75
CA GLU A 281 2.40 -6.91 -5.47
C GLU A 281 3.76 -6.23 -5.67
N ALA A 282 4.03 -5.17 -4.89
CA ALA A 282 5.31 -4.47 -4.92
C ALA A 282 6.33 -5.14 -4.00
N ALA A 283 6.02 -5.27 -2.71
CA ALA A 283 6.95 -5.79 -1.71
C ALA A 283 6.40 -6.93 -0.84
N GLY A 284 5.07 -7.10 -0.79
CA GLY A 284 4.45 -8.18 -0.02
C GLY A 284 4.75 -8.16 1.49
N ILE A 285 4.85 -6.98 2.11
CA ILE A 285 5.19 -6.83 3.54
C ILE A 285 4.31 -7.70 4.44
N VAL A 286 3.04 -7.88 4.07
CA VAL A 286 2.10 -8.73 4.81
C VAL A 286 2.56 -10.20 4.90
N LEU A 287 3.30 -10.70 3.90
CA LEU A 287 3.88 -12.05 3.95
C LEU A 287 4.97 -12.14 5.02
N LEU A 288 5.80 -11.11 5.14
CA LEU A 288 6.81 -11.03 6.19
C LEU A 288 6.16 -10.91 7.58
N GLU A 289 5.09 -10.12 7.70
CA GLU A 289 4.31 -10.01 8.94
C GLU A 289 3.74 -11.38 9.34
N ALA A 290 3.18 -12.14 8.39
CA ALA A 290 2.63 -13.47 8.63
C ALA A 290 3.72 -14.48 9.08
N ILE A 291 4.84 -14.53 8.38
CA ILE A 291 5.98 -15.40 8.77
C ILE A 291 6.45 -15.10 10.19
N THR A 292 6.54 -13.82 10.58
CA THR A 292 6.92 -13.47 11.96
C THR A 292 5.84 -13.74 13.00
N ALA A 293 4.58 -13.86 12.57
CA ALA A 293 3.48 -14.31 13.42
C ALA A 293 3.41 -15.85 13.55
N GLY A 294 4.27 -16.58 12.84
CA GLY A 294 4.26 -18.05 12.80
C GLY A 294 3.17 -18.64 11.89
N LEU A 295 2.66 -17.84 10.94
CA LEU A 295 1.58 -18.19 10.04
C LEU A 295 2.10 -18.57 8.64
#